data_ceed1d4d4b3ed041a40d6dadfd421115
#
_entry.id   ceed1d4d4b3ed041a40d6dadfd421115
#
_cell.length_a   1.000
_cell.length_b   1.000
_cell.length_c   1.000
_cell.angle_alpha   90.00
_cell.angle_beta   90.00
_cell.angle_gamma   90.00
#
_symmetry.space_group_name_H-M   'P 1'
#
loop_
_entity.id
_entity.type
_entity.pdbx_description
1 polymer ?
#
loop_
_entity_poly.entity_id
_entity_poly.type
_entity_poly.pdbx_seq_one_letter_code
_entity_poly.pdbx_strand_id
1 'polypeptide(L)'
;MLAPSGPLFEKTVSNMQEVRARGGKIVLISDSKGIEEAGEGCIATIEMPEVHPLIAPIVYAVPVQLLAYHTAVLKGTDVDQPRNLAKSVTVE
;
A
#
# COMPACT_ATOMS: atom_id res chain seq x y z
N MET A 1 2.52 -1.44 -1.32
CA MET A 1 3.01 -2.10 -0.09
C MET A 1 3.09 -1.10 1.03
N LEU A 2 2.39 -1.37 2.12
CA LEU A 2 2.44 -0.55 3.33
C LEU A 2 3.48 -1.15 4.27
N ALA A 3 4.52 -0.40 4.59
CA ALA A 3 5.61 -0.90 5.41
C ALA A 3 6.13 0.18 6.37
N PRO A 4 5.33 0.60 7.36
CA PRO A 4 5.83 1.54 8.35
C PRO A 4 6.97 0.89 9.14
N SER A 5 7.95 1.72 9.55
CA SER A 5 9.03 1.24 10.41
C SER A 5 8.44 0.73 11.72
N GLY A 6 8.94 -0.40 12.20
CA GLY A 6 8.44 -0.99 13.41
C GLY A 6 8.71 -2.49 13.48
N PRO A 7 8.05 -3.18 14.40
CA PRO A 7 8.34 -4.59 14.66
C PRO A 7 8.11 -5.52 13.47
N LEU A 8 7.20 -5.17 12.57
CA LEU A 8 6.85 -6.02 11.41
C LEU A 8 7.54 -5.58 10.12
N PHE A 9 8.37 -4.55 10.16
CA PHE A 9 8.98 -3.98 8.96
C PHE A 9 9.80 -5.00 8.18
N GLU A 10 10.69 -5.70 8.84
CA GLU A 10 11.57 -6.68 8.18
C GLU A 10 10.78 -7.80 7.50
N LYS A 11 9.74 -8.28 8.15
CA LYS A 11 8.87 -9.31 7.58
C LYS A 11 8.14 -8.82 6.36
N THR A 12 7.63 -7.59 6.40
CA THR A 12 6.96 -6.96 5.27
C THR A 12 7.91 -6.78 4.10
N VAL A 13 9.14 -6.33 4.35
CA VAL A 13 10.17 -6.19 3.32
C VAL A 13 10.53 -7.52 2.69
N SER A 14 10.62 -8.57 3.49
CA SER A 14 10.87 -9.91 2.98
C SER A 14 9.78 -10.36 2.01
N ASN A 15 8.53 -10.15 2.37
CA ASN A 15 7.39 -10.46 1.49
C ASN A 15 7.42 -9.61 0.21
N MET A 16 7.80 -8.35 0.34
CA MET A 16 7.94 -7.45 -0.81
C MET A 16 8.99 -7.95 -1.80
N GLN A 17 10.11 -8.41 -1.29
CA GLN A 17 11.19 -8.97 -2.12
C GLN A 17 10.73 -10.24 -2.85
N GLU A 18 9.92 -11.07 -2.22
CA GLU A 18 9.33 -12.23 -2.88
C GLU A 18 8.45 -11.84 -4.07
N VAL A 19 7.61 -10.83 -3.88
CA VAL A 19 6.75 -10.33 -4.95
C VAL A 19 7.59 -9.78 -6.10
N ARG A 20 8.63 -9.01 -5.79
CA ARG A 20 9.56 -8.47 -6.80
C ARG A 20 10.28 -9.55 -7.58
N ALA A 21 10.72 -10.60 -6.89
CA ALA A 21 11.39 -11.72 -7.54
C ALA A 21 10.51 -12.43 -8.58
N ARG A 22 9.20 -12.31 -8.42
CA ARG A 22 8.21 -12.85 -9.37
C ARG A 22 7.75 -11.84 -10.41
N GLY A 23 8.46 -10.73 -10.56
CA GLY A 23 8.15 -9.70 -11.55
C GLY A 23 7.13 -8.66 -11.10
N GLY A 24 6.75 -8.67 -9.83
CA GLY A 24 5.84 -7.67 -9.28
C GLY A 24 6.49 -6.30 -9.20
N LYS A 25 5.71 -5.27 -9.51
CA LYS A 25 6.13 -3.87 -9.37
C LYS A 25 5.61 -3.33 -8.06
N ILE A 26 6.48 -2.69 -7.28
CA ILE A 26 6.16 -2.26 -5.92
C ILE A 26 6.06 -0.75 -5.85
N VAL A 27 4.95 -0.27 -5.30
CA VAL A 27 4.82 1.08 -4.78
C VAL A 27 4.93 0.98 -3.27
N LEU A 28 5.96 1.57 -2.70
CA LEU A 28 6.21 1.51 -1.26
C LEU A 28 5.64 2.72 -0.55
N ILE A 29 4.85 2.50 0.47
CA ILE A 29 4.34 3.54 1.36
C ILE A 29 4.93 3.30 2.73
N SER A 30 5.80 4.18 3.18
CA SER A 30 6.53 4.03 4.42
C SER A 30 6.96 5.40 4.96
N ASP A 31 7.48 5.42 6.17
CA ASP A 31 8.15 6.62 6.67
C ASP A 31 9.54 6.77 6.02
N SER A 32 10.22 7.89 6.31
CA SER A 32 11.52 8.17 5.68
C SER A 32 12.54 7.08 5.95
N LYS A 33 12.55 6.52 7.16
CA LYS A 33 13.46 5.44 7.53
C LYS A 33 13.20 4.17 6.73
N GLY A 34 11.94 3.80 6.58
CA GLY A 34 11.57 2.62 5.80
C GLY A 34 11.88 2.78 4.32
N ILE A 35 11.67 3.95 3.75
CA ILE A 35 11.99 4.25 2.37
C ILE A 35 13.50 4.18 2.15
N GLU A 36 14.29 4.72 3.07
CA GLU A 36 15.74 4.65 2.99
C GLU A 36 16.25 3.21 2.98
N GLU A 37 15.66 2.35 3.79
CA GLU A 37 16.06 0.94 3.88
C GLU A 37 15.54 0.07 2.74
N ALA A 38 14.33 0.30 2.26
CA ALA A 38 13.64 -0.62 1.36
C ALA A 38 13.13 0.00 0.04
N GLY A 39 13.31 1.30 -0.16
CA GLY A 39 12.77 1.98 -1.34
C GLY A 39 13.49 1.68 -2.64
N GLU A 40 14.72 1.20 -2.59
CA GLU A 40 15.49 0.89 -3.78
C GLU A 40 14.83 -0.24 -4.57
N GLY A 41 14.69 -0.03 -5.86
CA GLY A 41 14.03 -1.01 -6.73
C GLY A 41 12.50 -0.93 -6.76
N CYS A 42 11.89 -0.05 -6.00
CA CYS A 42 10.46 0.22 -6.12
C CYS A 42 10.20 1.17 -7.29
N ILE A 43 9.05 1.03 -7.95
CA ILE A 43 8.69 1.93 -9.05
C ILE A 43 8.29 3.31 -8.55
N ALA A 44 7.82 3.41 -7.32
CA ALA A 44 7.50 4.66 -6.66
C ALA A 44 7.53 4.48 -5.15
N THR A 45 7.75 5.58 -4.43
CA THR A 45 7.67 5.60 -2.98
C THR A 45 6.78 6.75 -2.53
N ILE A 46 6.02 6.53 -1.47
CA ILE A 46 5.21 7.56 -0.83
C ILE A 46 5.66 7.66 0.61
N GLU A 47 6.21 8.83 0.97
CA GLU A 47 6.69 9.06 2.32
C GLU A 47 5.54 9.51 3.21
N MET A 48 5.44 8.88 4.36
CA MET A 48 4.46 9.19 5.39
C MET A 48 5.16 9.71 6.64
N PRO A 49 4.50 10.55 7.44
CA PRO A 49 5.08 10.99 8.71
C PRO A 49 5.24 9.80 9.65
N GLU A 50 6.25 9.88 10.51
CA GLU A 50 6.44 8.90 11.56
C GLU A 50 5.38 9.12 12.64
N VAL A 51 4.59 8.09 12.93
CA VAL A 51 3.48 8.17 13.88
C VAL A 51 3.53 6.98 14.84
N HIS A 52 2.82 7.12 15.96
CA HIS A 52 2.72 6.04 16.93
C HIS A 52 2.11 4.80 16.28
N PRO A 53 2.60 3.58 16.59
CA PRO A 53 2.10 2.34 15.96
C PRO A 53 0.59 2.12 16.07
N LEU A 54 -0.06 2.60 17.12
CA LEU A 54 -1.51 2.48 17.26
C LEU A 54 -2.28 3.37 16.29
N ILE A 55 -1.67 4.43 15.80
CA ILE A 55 -2.29 5.39 14.88
C ILE A 55 -1.92 5.09 13.44
N ALA A 56 -0.80 4.42 13.21
CA ALA A 56 -0.29 4.15 11.87
C ALA A 56 -1.33 3.52 10.92
N PRO A 57 -2.14 2.54 11.33
CA PRO A 57 -3.13 1.98 10.41
C PRO A 57 -4.11 3.02 9.87
N ILE A 58 -4.51 3.99 10.68
CA ILE A 58 -5.43 5.05 10.26
C ILE A 58 -4.75 5.99 9.27
N VAL A 59 -3.54 6.44 9.60
CA VAL A 59 -2.78 7.37 8.76
C VAL A 59 -2.42 6.72 7.43
N TYR A 60 -2.02 5.47 7.43
CA TYR A 60 -1.63 4.75 6.21
C TYR A 60 -2.83 4.36 5.34
N ALA A 61 -4.03 4.32 5.89
CA ALA A 61 -5.23 4.03 5.10
C ALA A 61 -5.56 5.16 4.11
N VAL A 62 -5.26 6.42 4.46
CA VAL A 62 -5.59 7.58 3.63
C VAL A 62 -4.93 7.52 2.25
N PRO A 63 -3.59 7.37 2.11
CA PRO A 63 -2.98 7.32 0.79
C PRO A 63 -3.44 6.11 -0.03
N VAL A 64 -3.75 4.99 0.61
CA VAL A 64 -4.28 3.81 -0.09
C VAL A 64 -5.65 4.10 -0.69
N GLN A 65 -6.53 4.74 0.07
CA GLN A 65 -7.85 5.13 -0.41
C GLN A 65 -7.76 6.13 -1.56
N LEU A 66 -6.89 7.12 -1.45
CA LEU A 66 -6.66 8.10 -2.51
C LEU A 66 -6.11 7.45 -3.77
N LEU A 67 -5.15 6.53 -3.61
CA LEU A 67 -4.58 5.81 -4.75
C LEU A 67 -5.63 4.97 -5.45
N ALA A 68 -6.47 4.27 -4.71
CA ALA A 68 -7.55 3.47 -5.28
C ALA A 68 -8.56 4.35 -6.02
N TYR A 69 -8.94 5.48 -5.44
CA TYR A 69 -9.86 6.43 -6.05
C TYR A 69 -9.31 6.94 -7.38
N HIS A 70 -8.09 7.48 -7.38
CA HIS A 70 -7.49 8.04 -8.58
C HIS A 70 -7.26 6.99 -9.65
N THR A 71 -6.89 5.77 -9.27
CA THR A 71 -6.73 4.66 -10.22
C THR A 71 -8.05 4.32 -10.89
N ALA A 72 -9.14 4.26 -10.12
CA ALA A 72 -10.47 3.99 -10.66
C ALA A 72 -10.92 5.10 -11.62
N VAL A 73 -10.69 6.36 -11.27
CA VAL A 73 -11.01 7.49 -12.14
C VAL A 73 -10.25 7.43 -13.45
N LEU A 74 -8.94 7.16 -13.40
CA LEU A 74 -8.09 7.04 -14.59
C LEU A 74 -8.51 5.89 -15.50
N LYS A 75 -9.03 4.83 -14.94
CA LYS A 75 -9.52 3.67 -15.71
C LYS A 75 -10.95 3.85 -16.19
N GLY A 76 -11.63 4.93 -15.78
CA GLY A 76 -13.01 5.18 -16.16
C GLY A 76 -14.02 4.27 -15.49
N THR A 77 -13.66 3.63 -14.39
CA THR A 77 -14.57 2.78 -13.62
C THR A 77 -15.36 3.59 -12.60
N ASP A 78 -16.51 3.06 -12.20
CA ASP A 78 -17.32 3.68 -11.17
C ASP A 78 -16.71 3.42 -9.79
N VAL A 79 -16.29 4.47 -9.10
CA VAL A 79 -15.66 4.35 -7.79
C VAL A 79 -16.64 3.99 -6.68
N ASP A 80 -17.92 4.26 -6.88
CA ASP A 80 -18.97 3.98 -5.88
C ASP A 80 -19.58 2.59 -6.05
N GLN A 81 -19.47 2.01 -7.24
CA GLN A 81 -20.01 0.69 -7.55
C GLN A 81 -18.98 -0.15 -8.29
N PRO A 82 -18.00 -0.72 -7.57
CA PRO A 82 -16.97 -1.54 -8.18
C PRO A 82 -17.58 -2.73 -8.93
N ARG A 83 -17.08 -2.97 -10.15
CA ARG A 83 -17.69 -3.93 -11.08
C ARG A 83 -17.65 -5.37 -10.59
N ASN A 84 -16.55 -5.80 -9.99
CA ASN A 84 -16.35 -7.19 -9.60
C ASN A 84 -16.18 -7.37 -8.09
N LEU A 85 -16.48 -6.33 -7.33
CA LEU A 85 -16.29 -6.33 -5.89
C LEU A 85 -17.56 -5.84 -5.22
N ALA A 86 -17.92 -6.49 -4.15
CA ALA A 86 -19.02 -6.07 -3.29
C ALA A 86 -18.49 -5.87 -1.87
N LYS A 87 -19.15 -4.99 -1.11
CA LYS A 87 -18.81 -4.78 0.30
C LYS A 87 -18.95 -6.04 1.12
N SER A 88 -19.96 -6.82 0.81
CA SER A 88 -20.11 -8.14 1.38
C SER A 88 -20.37 -9.10 0.24
N VAL A 89 -19.64 -10.16 0.20
CA VAL A 89 -19.88 -11.21 -0.79
C VAL A 89 -20.93 -12.12 -0.23
N THR A 90 -22.13 -12.00 -0.77
CA THR A 90 -23.18 -12.98 -0.51
C THR A 90 -23.12 -14.00 -1.66
N VAL A 91 -22.78 -15.20 -1.32
CA VAL A 91 -22.81 -16.30 -2.28
C VAL A 91 -24.21 -16.89 -2.24
N GLU A 92 -24.88 -16.76 -3.33
CA GLU A 92 -26.20 -17.33 -3.46
C GLU A 92 -26.19 -18.53 -4.39
#